data_df448c33f31f079ed9b9c4ed39c4a8b6
#
_entry.id   df448c33f31f079ed9b9c4ed39c4a8b6
#
_cell.length_a   1.000
_cell.length_b   1.000
_cell.length_c   1.000
_cell.angle_alpha   90.00
_cell.angle_beta   90.00
_cell.angle_gamma   90.00
#
_symmetry.space_group_name_H-M   'P 1'
#
loop_
_entity.id
_entity.type
_entity.pdbx_description
1 polymer ?
#
loop_
_entity_poly.entity_id
_entity_poly.type
_entity_poly.pdbx_seq_one_letter_code
_entity_poly.pdbx_strand_id
1 'polypeptide(L)'
;MAWCMERRTGIGGFFGLELPEYGNFPQWHPGRSVAVNSGRRALEYILRRLGDVRCVRVPLYTCRTVVETMERLGIPVITYRIDERLEPEAVPPVPGVRQCGK
;
A
#
# COMPACT_ATOMS: atom_id res chain seq x y z
N MET A 1 -21.39 -33.05 18.02
CA MET A 1 -20.00 -33.27 17.60
C MET A 1 -19.14 -32.14 18.17
N ALA A 2 -18.31 -32.48 19.13
CA ALA A 2 -17.37 -31.53 19.68
C ALA A 2 -16.20 -31.45 18.71
N TRP A 3 -16.02 -30.32 18.05
CA TRP A 3 -14.81 -30.01 17.33
C TRP A 3 -13.73 -29.72 18.36
N CYS A 4 -12.89 -30.70 18.63
CA CYS A 4 -11.69 -30.52 19.41
C CYS A 4 -10.74 -29.65 18.58
N MET A 5 -10.79 -28.36 18.81
CA MET A 5 -9.80 -27.44 18.27
C MET A 5 -8.51 -27.67 19.03
N GLU A 6 -7.70 -28.59 18.53
CA GLU A 6 -6.33 -28.74 18.97
C GLU A 6 -5.64 -27.39 18.73
N ARG A 7 -5.28 -26.72 19.82
CA ARG A 7 -4.56 -25.45 19.75
C ARG A 7 -3.19 -25.74 19.13
N ARG A 8 -3.10 -25.61 17.83
CA ARG A 8 -1.80 -25.55 17.17
C ARG A 8 -1.20 -24.21 17.56
N THR A 9 -0.19 -24.24 18.40
CA THR A 9 0.67 -23.10 18.67
C THR A 9 1.44 -22.78 17.39
N GLY A 10 0.83 -21.98 16.52
CA GLY A 10 1.50 -21.44 15.36
C GLY A 10 2.47 -20.35 15.80
N ILE A 11 3.72 -20.46 15.42
CA ILE A 11 4.69 -19.40 15.58
C ILE A 11 4.44 -18.42 14.43
N GLY A 12 3.87 -17.27 14.78
CA GLY A 12 3.70 -16.13 13.87
C GLY A 12 2.32 -16.01 13.20
N GLY A 13 1.81 -14.81 13.23
CA GLY A 13 0.94 -14.28 12.21
C GLY A 13 -0.56 -14.55 12.25
N PHE A 14 -1.05 -15.41 13.11
CA PHE A 14 -2.49 -15.62 13.21
C PHE A 14 -3.04 -14.98 14.49
N PHE A 15 -3.31 -13.69 14.38
CA PHE A 15 -4.11 -13.01 15.38
C PHE A 15 -5.58 -13.28 15.10
N GLY A 16 -6.35 -13.59 16.16
CA GLY A 16 -7.79 -13.61 16.03
C GLY A 16 -8.31 -12.25 15.58
N LEU A 17 -9.45 -12.23 14.94
CA LEU A 17 -10.11 -10.98 14.59
C LEU A 17 -10.58 -10.30 15.88
N GLU A 18 -9.85 -9.32 16.34
CA GLU A 18 -10.23 -8.47 17.45
C GLU A 18 -11.12 -7.35 16.91
N LEU A 19 -12.41 -7.55 17.02
CA LEU A 19 -13.37 -6.50 16.75
C LEU A 19 -13.62 -5.75 18.05
N PRO A 20 -13.39 -4.42 18.08
CA PRO A 20 -13.81 -3.63 19.23
C PRO A 20 -15.33 -3.76 19.40
N GLU A 21 -15.78 -3.96 20.63
CA GLU A 21 -17.21 -4.19 20.94
C GLU A 21 -18.12 -3.06 20.46
N TYR A 22 -17.60 -1.84 20.34
CA TYR A 22 -18.31 -0.69 19.78
C TYR A 22 -17.32 0.20 19.05
N GLY A 23 -17.21 -0.01 17.75
CA GLY A 23 -16.22 0.68 16.95
C GLY A 23 -16.71 1.98 16.36
N ASN A 24 -16.67 3.03 17.11
CA ASN A 24 -16.37 4.29 16.47
C ASN A 24 -14.88 4.26 16.11
N PHE A 25 -14.58 3.93 14.86
CA PHE A 25 -13.21 4.13 14.38
C PHE A 25 -12.92 5.63 14.50
N PRO A 26 -12.05 6.06 15.43
CA PRO A 26 -11.86 7.47 15.72
C PRO A 26 -11.32 8.27 14.54
N GLN A 27 -10.92 7.56 13.47
CA GLN A 27 -10.38 8.14 12.24
C GLN A 27 -11.38 8.11 11.07
N TRP A 28 -12.57 7.56 11.28
CA TRP A 28 -13.60 7.54 10.26
C TRP A 28 -14.34 8.88 10.22
N HIS A 29 -14.08 9.68 9.21
CA HIS A 29 -14.79 10.92 8.96
C HIS A 29 -15.69 10.77 7.73
N PRO A 30 -17.02 10.66 7.91
CA PRO A 30 -17.93 10.66 6.78
C PRO A 30 -17.69 11.88 5.88
N GLY A 31 -17.62 11.65 4.56
CA GLY A 31 -17.33 12.71 3.59
C GLY A 31 -15.84 13.04 3.37
N ARG A 32 -14.93 12.57 4.24
CA ARG A 32 -13.48 12.73 4.08
C ARG A 32 -12.72 11.43 3.93
N SER A 33 -13.40 10.31 4.15
CA SER A 33 -12.80 8.98 4.10
C SER A 33 -13.59 8.07 3.18
N VAL A 34 -12.89 7.21 2.48
CA VAL A 34 -13.49 6.19 1.62
C VAL A 34 -13.02 4.83 2.12
N ALA A 35 -13.98 3.98 2.47
CA ALA A 35 -13.67 2.61 2.86
C ALA A 35 -13.53 1.73 1.62
N VAL A 36 -12.47 0.95 1.60
CA VAL A 36 -12.21 -0.05 0.56
C VAL A 36 -11.81 -1.36 1.20
N ASN A 37 -11.94 -2.44 0.48
CA ASN A 37 -11.72 -3.78 1.02
C ASN A 37 -10.24 -4.20 1.15
N SER A 38 -9.31 -3.41 0.60
CA SER A 38 -7.88 -3.72 0.68
C SER A 38 -7.03 -2.48 0.38
N GLY A 39 -5.77 -2.48 0.86
CA GLY A 39 -4.80 -1.43 0.54
C GLY A 39 -4.52 -1.29 -0.97
N ARG A 40 -4.55 -2.39 -1.70
CA ARG A 40 -4.43 -2.39 -3.18
C ARG A 40 -5.55 -1.57 -3.82
N ARG A 41 -6.77 -1.74 -3.37
CA ARG A 41 -7.91 -0.98 -3.87
C ARG A 41 -7.88 0.48 -3.45
N ALA A 42 -7.36 0.75 -2.25
CA ALA A 42 -7.11 2.12 -1.81
C ALA A 42 -6.12 2.84 -2.72
N LEU A 43 -5.01 2.18 -3.03
CA LEU A 43 -4.00 2.71 -3.95
C LEU A 43 -4.57 2.95 -5.35
N GLU A 44 -5.31 1.99 -5.89
CA GLU A 44 -5.99 2.13 -7.18
C GLU A 44 -6.96 3.32 -7.19
N TYR A 45 -7.74 3.46 -6.13
CA TYR A 45 -8.68 4.58 -5.99
C TYR A 45 -7.96 5.93 -5.98
N ILE A 46 -6.89 6.05 -5.20
CA ILE A 46 -6.09 7.28 -5.12
C ILE A 46 -5.52 7.64 -6.49
N LEU A 47 -4.90 6.68 -7.18
CA LEU A 47 -4.29 6.92 -8.49
C LEU A 47 -5.31 7.33 -9.55
N ARG A 48 -6.48 6.69 -9.57
CA ARG A 48 -7.57 7.07 -10.46
C ARG A 48 -8.11 8.47 -10.16
N ARG A 49 -8.12 8.83 -8.89
CA ARG A 49 -8.60 10.14 -8.45
C ARG A 49 -7.64 11.27 -8.78
N LEU A 50 -6.35 11.00 -8.71
CA LEU A 50 -5.30 11.94 -9.13
C LEU A 50 -5.31 12.21 -10.64
N GLY A 51 -5.67 11.23 -11.44
CA GLY A 51 -5.92 11.33 -12.88
C GLY A 51 -4.67 11.49 -13.74
N ASP A 52 -3.80 12.43 -13.44
CA ASP A 52 -2.63 12.77 -14.26
C ASP A 52 -1.32 12.25 -13.65
N VAL A 53 -1.28 10.96 -13.36
CA VAL A 53 -0.07 10.31 -12.85
C VAL A 53 0.74 9.75 -14.00
N ARG A 54 1.88 10.36 -14.30
CA ARG A 54 2.74 9.95 -15.42
C ARG A 54 3.62 8.75 -15.09
N CYS A 55 4.09 8.65 -13.86
CA CYS A 55 4.85 7.51 -13.38
C CYS A 55 4.78 7.44 -11.84
N VAL A 56 5.07 6.26 -11.31
CA VAL A 56 5.20 6.04 -9.87
C VAL A 56 6.58 5.50 -9.56
N ARG A 57 7.22 6.05 -8.55
CA ARG A 57 8.51 5.59 -8.06
C ARG A 57 8.28 4.73 -6.83
N VAL A 58 8.84 3.54 -6.84
CA VAL A 58 8.72 2.60 -5.72
C VAL A 58 10.10 2.07 -5.32
N PRO A 59 10.34 1.83 -4.03
CA PRO A 59 11.55 1.14 -3.61
C PRO A 59 11.63 -0.24 -4.25
N LEU A 60 12.84 -0.69 -4.56
CA LEU A 60 13.06 -2.04 -5.10
C LEU A 60 12.52 -3.10 -4.13
N TYR A 61 12.59 -2.82 -2.84
CA TYR A 61 12.02 -3.63 -1.77
C TYR A 61 10.55 -3.24 -1.52
N THR A 62 9.71 -3.53 -2.48
CA THR A 62 8.26 -3.24 -2.41
C THR A 62 7.48 -4.50 -2.73
N CYS A 63 6.34 -4.66 -2.09
CA CYS A 63 5.43 -5.76 -2.37
C CYS A 63 5.01 -5.76 -3.84
N ARG A 64 5.11 -6.91 -4.49
CA ARG A 64 4.74 -7.09 -5.89
C ARG A 64 3.32 -6.62 -6.22
N THR A 65 2.41 -6.75 -5.28
CA THR A 65 1.01 -6.31 -5.48
C THR A 65 0.87 -4.83 -5.75
N VAL A 66 1.81 -4.00 -5.27
CA VAL A 66 1.86 -2.56 -5.55
C VAL A 66 2.20 -2.35 -7.02
N VAL A 67 3.26 -3.02 -7.49
CA VAL A 67 3.71 -2.93 -8.89
C VAL A 67 2.62 -3.42 -9.84
N GLU A 68 2.01 -4.57 -9.55
CA GLU A 68 0.90 -5.13 -10.33
C GLU A 68 -0.31 -4.19 -10.43
N THR A 69 -0.57 -3.42 -9.39
CA THR A 69 -1.63 -2.41 -9.41
C THR A 69 -1.32 -1.30 -10.41
N MET A 70 -0.06 -0.82 -10.43
CA MET A 70 0.38 0.20 -11.38
C MET A 70 0.33 -0.32 -12.82
N GLU A 71 0.83 -1.53 -13.05
CA GLU A 71 0.81 -2.17 -14.36
C GLU A 71 -0.61 -2.29 -14.90
N ARG A 72 -1.56 -2.71 -14.06
CA ARG A 72 -2.97 -2.80 -14.45
C ARG A 72 -3.59 -1.46 -14.81
N LEU A 73 -3.15 -0.39 -14.17
CA LEU A 73 -3.59 0.98 -14.49
C LEU A 73 -2.84 1.58 -15.68
N GLY A 74 -1.85 0.89 -16.24
CA GLY A 74 -1.03 1.39 -17.32
C GLY A 74 -0.06 2.50 -16.91
N ILE A 75 0.27 2.59 -15.62
CA ILE A 75 1.16 3.61 -15.08
C ILE A 75 2.59 3.05 -15.03
N PRO A 76 3.57 3.69 -15.68
CA PRO A 76 4.96 3.27 -15.61
C PRO A 76 5.51 3.29 -14.19
N VAL A 77 6.25 2.25 -13.83
CA VAL A 77 6.89 2.13 -12.52
C VAL A 77 8.40 2.29 -12.67
N ILE A 78 8.98 3.14 -11.85
CA ILE A 78 10.44 3.33 -11.76
C ILE A 78 10.86 2.84 -10.37
N THR A 79 11.73 1.84 -10.34
CA THR A 79 12.28 1.33 -9.10
C THR A 79 13.55 2.05 -8.71
N TYR A 80 13.78 2.22 -7.41
CA TYR A 80 15.00 2.77 -6.86
C TYR A 80 15.50 1.94 -5.67
N ARG A 81 16.79 2.04 -5.39
CA ARG A 81 17.40 1.38 -4.24
C ARG A 81 17.29 2.25 -3.00
N ILE A 82 17.22 1.61 -1.86
CA ILE A 82 17.27 2.24 -0.55
C ILE A 82 18.56 1.79 0.15
N ASP A 83 19.13 2.68 0.95
CA ASP A 83 20.30 2.39 1.78
C ASP A 83 19.91 1.73 3.12
N GLU A 84 20.87 1.48 3.97
CA GLU A 84 20.67 0.89 5.31
C GLU A 84 19.83 1.77 6.25
N ARG A 85 19.69 3.06 5.93
CA ARG A 85 18.86 4.01 6.68
C ARG A 85 17.45 4.15 6.11
N LEU A 86 17.13 3.33 5.11
CA LEU A 86 15.87 3.38 4.35
C LEU A 86 15.70 4.68 3.54
N GLU A 87 16.80 5.35 3.22
CA GLU A 87 16.80 6.51 2.35
C GLU A 87 17.06 6.11 0.89
N PRO A 88 16.49 6.80 -0.09
CA PRO A 88 16.75 6.50 -1.50
C PRO A 88 18.19 6.86 -1.88
N GLU A 89 18.96 5.89 -2.38
CA GLU A 89 20.34 6.10 -2.81
C GLU A 89 20.44 7.09 -3.98
N ALA A 90 19.77 6.78 -5.06
CA ALA A 90 19.64 7.65 -6.22
C ALA A 90 18.31 7.37 -6.91
N VAL A 91 17.50 8.38 -7.06
CA VAL A 91 16.25 8.26 -7.80
C VAL A 91 16.49 8.78 -9.21
N PRO A 92 16.40 7.93 -10.24
CA PRO A 92 16.62 8.39 -11.61
C PRO A 92 15.64 9.51 -11.98
N PRO A 93 16.08 10.52 -12.72
CA PRO A 93 15.20 11.59 -13.16
C PRO A 93 14.11 11.02 -14.07
N VAL A 94 12.90 11.54 -13.93
CA VAL A 94 11.80 11.20 -14.83
C VAL A 94 11.92 12.09 -16.06
N PRO A 95 12.00 11.55 -17.26
CA PRO A 95 12.02 12.33 -18.48
C PRO A 95 10.80 13.26 -18.55
N GLY A 96 11.01 14.56 -18.70
CA GLY A 96 9.94 15.55 -18.86
C GLY A 96 9.26 16.06 -17.59
N VAL A 97 9.71 15.66 -16.42
CA VAL A 97 9.26 16.23 -15.15
C VAL A 97 10.37 17.09 -14.55
N ARG A 98 10.13 18.39 -14.38
CA ARG A 98 11.05 19.23 -13.60
C ARG A 98 11.05 18.70 -12.16
N GLN A 99 12.21 18.31 -11.68
CA GLN A 99 12.37 18.01 -10.27
C GLN A 99 12.04 19.30 -9.51
N CYS A 100 10.97 19.31 -8.73
CA CYS A 100 10.83 20.32 -7.70
C CYS A 100 12.03 20.14 -6.77
N GLY A 101 12.94 21.10 -6.79
CA GLY A 101 14.05 21.19 -5.85
C GLY A 101 13.50 21.15 -4.43
N LYS A 102 14.34 20.64 -3.54
CA LYS A 102 14.08 20.44 -2.11
C LYS A 102 13.26 21.54 -1.45
#